data_f98ac5f77d3d45cbb7701147ce6897a1
#
_entry.id   f98ac5f77d3d45cbb7701147ce6897a1
#
_cell.length_a   1.000
_cell.length_b   1.000
_cell.length_c   1.000
_cell.angle_alpha   90.00
_cell.angle_beta   90.00
_cell.angle_gamma   90.00
#
_symmetry.space_group_name_H-M   'P 1'
#
loop_
_entity.id
_entity.type
_entity.pdbx_description
1 polymer ?
#
loop_
_entity_poly.entity_id
_entity_poly.type
_entity_poly.pdbx_seq_one_letter_code
_entity_poly.pdbx_strand_id
1 'polypeptide(L)'
;MNTLSFVHLTDLHLVAPGQSLYGLDPAERLRAAVHSICRRHGPDAAAPAAFAVITGDLAHLGEVAAYESLADIIKGLPFPCHLLLGNHDEREAFLSVFGGVPTTPEGHVQQALSTPAGLFVMLDTNEAGTHAGKLGEERLARLSATLEYSTDPVFLFLHHPPVASGIVGMDRIPLLDADALWQTLKPHRQRI
;
A
#
# COMPACT_ATOMS: atom_id res chain seq x y z
N MET A 1 -6.71 3.11 26.79
CA MET A 1 -6.64 2.53 25.44
C MET A 1 -5.23 2.78 24.93
N ASN A 2 -4.55 1.76 24.43
CA ASN A 2 -3.24 1.97 23.81
C ASN A 2 -3.48 2.60 22.43
N THR A 3 -3.00 3.83 22.24
CA THR A 3 -3.04 4.50 20.94
C THR A 3 -1.88 3.99 20.09
N LEU A 4 -2.14 3.52 18.87
CA LEU A 4 -1.13 3.18 17.88
C LEU A 4 -1.12 4.28 16.81
N SER A 5 0.04 4.86 16.56
CA SER A 5 0.24 5.81 15.46
C SER A 5 0.97 5.11 14.32
N PHE A 6 0.56 5.36 13.08
CA PHE A 6 1.27 4.92 11.89
C PHE A 6 1.26 6.03 10.83
N VAL A 7 2.16 5.94 9.87
CA VAL A 7 2.23 6.87 8.72
C VAL A 7 1.57 6.21 7.52
N HIS A 8 0.73 6.95 6.82
CA HIS A 8 0.14 6.52 5.55
C HIS A 8 0.58 7.48 4.43
N LEU A 9 1.16 6.92 3.38
CA LEU A 9 1.53 7.59 2.14
C LEU A 9 0.89 6.87 0.96
N THR A 10 0.68 7.58 -0.14
CA THR A 10 0.14 7.01 -1.38
C THR A 10 0.61 7.82 -2.58
N ASP A 11 0.57 7.25 -3.76
CA ASP A 11 0.75 7.95 -5.05
C ASP A 11 2.07 8.73 -5.12
N LEU A 12 3.17 8.04 -4.83
CA LEU A 12 4.51 8.63 -4.84
C LEU A 12 4.99 8.97 -6.24
N HIS A 13 4.59 8.17 -7.22
CA HIS A 13 4.92 8.31 -8.64
C HIS A 13 6.40 8.63 -8.88
N LEU A 14 7.30 7.87 -8.24
CA LEU A 14 8.72 8.05 -8.48
C LEU A 14 9.08 7.76 -9.94
N VAL A 15 10.05 8.48 -10.45
CA VAL A 15 10.64 8.30 -11.78
C VAL A 15 12.12 7.96 -11.66
N ALA A 16 12.72 7.49 -12.73
CA ALA A 16 14.15 7.21 -12.76
C ALA A 16 14.98 8.47 -12.37
N PRO A 17 16.11 8.31 -11.68
CA PRO A 17 16.94 9.43 -11.26
C PRO A 17 17.30 10.38 -12.41
N GLY A 18 17.16 11.68 -12.16
CA GLY A 18 17.40 12.72 -13.16
C GLY A 18 16.20 13.05 -14.06
N GLN A 19 15.10 12.34 -13.92
CA GLN A 19 13.83 12.67 -14.57
C GLN A 19 12.94 13.53 -13.68
N SER A 20 11.97 14.21 -14.29
CA SER A 20 10.94 14.97 -13.59
C SER A 20 9.55 14.56 -14.06
N LEU A 21 8.57 14.68 -13.17
CA LEU A 21 7.17 14.44 -13.46
C LEU A 21 6.40 15.75 -13.26
N TYR A 22 5.76 16.25 -14.33
CA TYR A 22 5.05 17.54 -14.32
C TYR A 22 5.90 18.72 -13.80
N GLY A 23 7.21 18.73 -14.11
CA GLY A 23 8.13 19.77 -13.68
C GLY A 23 8.59 19.67 -12.22
N LEU A 24 8.31 18.58 -11.55
CA LEU A 24 8.70 18.28 -10.16
C LEU A 24 9.66 17.08 -10.11
N ASP A 25 10.48 17.01 -9.06
CA ASP A 25 11.24 15.82 -8.70
C ASP A 25 10.49 15.05 -7.58
N PRO A 26 9.83 13.91 -7.90
CA PRO A 26 9.11 13.14 -6.90
C PRO A 26 10.02 12.58 -5.79
N ALA A 27 11.26 12.22 -6.12
CA ALA A 27 12.21 11.69 -5.14
C ALA A 27 12.64 12.76 -4.12
N GLU A 28 12.87 14.01 -4.56
CA GLU A 28 13.14 15.13 -3.64
C GLU A 28 11.96 15.40 -2.72
N ARG A 29 10.73 15.35 -3.24
CA ARG A 29 9.52 15.52 -2.44
C ARG A 29 9.36 14.40 -1.41
N LEU A 30 9.63 13.15 -1.79
CA LEU A 30 9.59 12.03 -0.84
C LEU A 30 10.68 12.15 0.23
N ARG A 31 11.90 12.58 -0.12
CA ARG A 31 12.97 12.85 0.87
C ARG A 31 12.55 13.92 1.88
N ALA A 32 11.92 15.00 1.41
CA ALA A 32 11.39 16.05 2.28
C ALA A 32 10.27 15.52 3.21
N ALA A 33 9.38 14.67 2.69
CA ALA A 33 8.34 14.01 3.47
C ALA A 33 8.95 13.10 4.55
N VAL A 34 9.91 12.22 4.18
CA VAL A 34 10.63 11.33 5.11
C VAL A 34 11.31 12.15 6.21
N HIS A 35 12.02 13.25 5.86
CA HIS A 35 12.62 14.13 6.85
C HIS A 35 11.58 14.71 7.83
N SER A 36 10.43 15.15 7.32
CA SER A 36 9.35 15.68 8.17
C SER A 36 8.75 14.59 9.07
N ILE A 37 8.56 13.38 8.54
CA ILE A 37 8.05 12.21 9.28
C ILE A 37 9.02 11.86 10.43
N CYS A 38 10.32 11.77 10.16
CA CYS A 38 11.33 11.47 11.17
C CYS A 38 11.30 12.48 12.33
N ARG A 39 11.16 13.76 12.02
CA ARG A 39 11.09 14.82 13.05
C ARG A 39 9.81 14.76 13.89
N ARG A 40 8.67 14.40 13.28
CA ARG A 40 7.36 14.50 13.94
C ARG A 40 6.91 13.18 14.56
N HIS A 41 7.36 12.06 14.01
CA HIS A 41 6.89 10.71 14.33
C HIS A 41 8.04 9.71 14.55
N GLY A 42 9.27 10.20 14.63
CA GLY A 42 10.43 9.38 15.01
C GLY A 42 10.36 8.88 16.46
N PRO A 43 11.31 8.06 16.90
CA PRO A 43 11.28 7.41 18.21
C PRO A 43 11.15 8.37 19.39
N ASP A 44 11.72 9.56 19.28
CA ASP A 44 11.72 10.59 20.33
C ASP A 44 10.54 11.58 20.25
N ALA A 45 9.63 11.37 19.30
CA ALA A 45 8.47 12.25 19.13
C ALA A 45 7.40 11.98 20.21
N ALA A 46 6.55 12.98 20.46
CA ALA A 46 5.43 12.85 21.41
C ALA A 46 4.42 11.75 21.00
N ALA A 47 4.33 11.44 19.71
CA ALA A 47 3.51 10.37 19.16
C ALA A 47 4.32 9.62 18.08
N PRO A 48 5.25 8.73 18.49
CA PRO A 48 6.07 7.98 17.57
C PRO A 48 5.21 7.03 16.72
N ALA A 49 5.51 6.91 15.44
CA ALA A 49 4.85 5.94 14.58
C ALA A 49 5.47 4.55 14.78
N ALA A 50 4.62 3.54 14.77
CA ALA A 50 5.05 2.14 14.85
C ALA A 50 5.55 1.61 13.51
N PHE A 51 4.96 2.08 12.41
CA PHE A 51 5.30 1.69 11.02
C PHE A 51 4.74 2.71 10.01
N ALA A 52 5.09 2.53 8.76
CA ALA A 52 4.47 3.22 7.62
C ALA A 52 3.76 2.21 6.71
N VAL A 53 2.69 2.65 6.03
CA VAL A 53 2.05 1.95 4.92
C VAL A 53 2.08 2.88 3.71
N ILE A 54 2.54 2.37 2.56
CA ILE A 54 2.49 3.09 1.27
C ILE A 54 1.58 2.31 0.33
N THR A 55 0.45 2.91 -0.04
CA THR A 55 -0.67 2.19 -0.67
C THR A 55 -0.68 2.26 -2.20
N GLY A 56 0.48 2.11 -2.83
CA GLY A 56 0.56 1.95 -4.28
C GLY A 56 0.93 3.22 -5.05
N ASP A 57 1.04 3.06 -6.36
CA ASP A 57 1.61 4.03 -7.29
C ASP A 57 2.98 4.53 -6.82
N LEU A 58 3.83 3.55 -6.48
CA LEU A 58 5.17 3.77 -5.97
C LEU A 58 6.08 4.37 -7.04
N ALA A 59 6.02 3.79 -8.27
CA ALA A 59 6.68 4.28 -9.47
C ALA A 59 5.65 4.78 -10.48
N HIS A 60 6.04 5.75 -11.34
CA HIS A 60 5.14 6.29 -12.37
C HIS A 60 5.00 5.37 -13.58
N LEU A 61 6.07 4.71 -13.97
CA LEU A 61 6.13 3.80 -15.12
C LEU A 61 6.60 2.38 -14.75
N GLY A 62 6.64 2.03 -13.47
CA GLY A 62 7.05 0.70 -13.02
C GLY A 62 8.55 0.40 -13.23
N GLU A 63 9.40 1.41 -13.37
CA GLU A 63 10.82 1.25 -13.70
C GLU A 63 11.63 0.79 -12.47
N VAL A 64 12.53 -0.18 -12.67
CA VAL A 64 13.43 -0.68 -11.60
C VAL A 64 14.19 0.45 -10.91
N ALA A 65 14.72 1.42 -11.68
CA ALA A 65 15.49 2.55 -11.12
C ALA A 65 14.63 3.46 -10.21
N ALA A 66 13.32 3.56 -10.45
CA ALA A 66 12.40 4.26 -9.55
C ALA A 66 12.22 3.51 -8.23
N TYR A 67 12.10 2.17 -8.28
CA TYR A 67 12.03 1.33 -7.07
C TYR A 67 13.33 1.31 -6.29
N GLU A 68 14.49 1.31 -6.95
CA GLU A 68 15.80 1.47 -6.29
C GLU A 68 15.88 2.81 -5.54
N SER A 69 15.43 3.90 -6.19
CA SER A 69 15.34 5.22 -5.55
C SER A 69 14.39 5.20 -4.34
N LEU A 70 13.23 4.55 -4.46
CA LEU A 70 12.30 4.35 -3.34
C LEU A 70 12.99 3.63 -2.19
N ALA A 71 13.62 2.48 -2.48
CA ALA A 71 14.30 1.67 -1.48
C ALA A 71 15.36 2.48 -0.71
N ASP A 72 16.14 3.30 -1.41
CA ASP A 72 17.13 4.16 -0.77
C ASP A 72 16.51 5.25 0.11
N ILE A 73 15.42 5.86 -0.31
CA ILE A 73 14.79 6.94 0.43
C ILE A 73 14.11 6.42 1.70
N ILE A 74 13.36 5.30 1.61
CA ILE A 74 12.63 4.76 2.77
C ILE A 74 13.53 4.14 3.83
N LYS A 75 14.78 3.81 3.53
CA LYS A 75 15.81 3.46 4.54
C LYS A 75 15.99 4.55 5.59
N GLY A 76 15.66 5.79 5.25
CA GLY A 76 15.68 6.92 6.19
C GLY A 76 14.56 6.90 7.24
N LEU A 77 13.53 6.07 7.09
CA LEU A 77 12.48 5.92 8.09
C LEU A 77 12.98 5.11 9.30
N PRO A 78 12.71 5.54 10.54
CA PRO A 78 13.19 4.86 11.75
C PRO A 78 12.30 3.68 12.19
N PHE A 79 11.38 3.25 11.35
CA PHE A 79 10.41 2.18 11.60
C PHE A 79 10.10 1.41 10.31
N PRO A 80 9.53 0.19 10.40
CA PRO A 80 9.20 -0.62 9.24
C PRO A 80 8.26 0.10 8.26
N CYS A 81 8.42 -0.18 6.96
CA CYS A 81 7.57 0.32 5.91
C CYS A 81 6.94 -0.85 5.15
N HIS A 82 5.62 -0.86 5.05
CA HIS A 82 4.82 -1.85 4.32
C HIS A 82 4.35 -1.23 3.00
N LEU A 83 4.59 -1.93 1.90
CA LEU A 83 4.34 -1.46 0.55
C LEU A 83 3.21 -2.24 -0.09
N LEU A 84 2.33 -1.56 -0.82
CA LEU A 84 1.35 -2.12 -1.74
C LEU A 84 1.66 -1.65 -3.16
N LEU A 85 1.07 -2.32 -4.14
CA LEU A 85 1.14 -1.91 -5.53
C LEU A 85 -0.13 -1.18 -5.96
N GLY A 86 0.05 -0.14 -6.79
CA GLY A 86 -1.02 0.56 -7.50
C GLY A 86 -1.03 0.21 -8.99
N ASN A 87 -1.84 0.92 -9.76
CA ASN A 87 -2.00 0.64 -11.19
C ASN A 87 -0.81 1.10 -12.07
N HIS A 88 0.05 1.96 -11.55
CA HIS A 88 1.29 2.38 -12.21
C HIS A 88 2.47 1.48 -11.94
N ASP A 89 2.34 0.56 -10.97
CA ASP A 89 3.43 -0.32 -10.55
C ASP A 89 3.54 -1.58 -11.40
N GLU A 90 4.77 -2.00 -11.68
CA GLU A 90 5.12 -3.24 -12.34
C GLU A 90 5.62 -4.25 -11.30
N ARG A 91 4.84 -5.34 -11.07
CA ARG A 91 5.10 -6.29 -9.97
C ARG A 91 6.45 -6.98 -10.07
N GLU A 92 6.85 -7.42 -11.27
CA GLU A 92 8.14 -8.12 -11.45
C GLU A 92 9.31 -7.17 -11.18
N ALA A 93 9.26 -5.95 -11.70
CA ALA A 93 10.28 -4.92 -11.48
C ALA A 93 10.34 -4.54 -9.99
N PHE A 94 9.18 -4.37 -9.33
CA PHE A 94 9.10 -4.12 -7.89
C PHE A 94 9.76 -5.25 -7.08
N LEU A 95 9.40 -6.51 -7.35
CA LEU A 95 9.92 -7.66 -6.62
C LEU A 95 11.41 -7.89 -6.87
N SER A 96 11.95 -7.45 -8.01
CA SER A 96 13.41 -7.50 -8.27
C SER A 96 14.21 -6.62 -7.30
N VAL A 97 13.61 -5.54 -6.79
CA VAL A 97 14.22 -4.63 -5.81
C VAL A 97 13.82 -4.97 -4.39
N PHE A 98 12.54 -5.29 -4.18
CA PHE A 98 11.94 -5.58 -2.88
C PHE A 98 11.66 -7.07 -2.67
N GLY A 99 12.60 -7.95 -3.04
CA GLY A 99 12.42 -9.41 -2.97
C GLY A 99 12.17 -10.00 -1.56
N GLY A 100 12.28 -9.18 -0.51
CA GLY A 100 11.99 -9.59 0.88
C GLY A 100 10.58 -9.23 1.35
N VAL A 101 9.73 -8.58 0.53
CA VAL A 101 8.34 -8.27 0.93
C VAL A 101 7.49 -9.55 0.96
N PRO A 102 6.52 -9.63 1.89
CA PRO A 102 5.59 -10.76 1.91
C PRO A 102 4.76 -10.84 0.63
N THR A 103 4.71 -12.03 0.05
CA THR A 103 3.88 -12.32 -1.12
C THR A 103 3.02 -13.56 -0.88
N THR A 104 1.93 -13.68 -1.63
CA THR A 104 1.20 -14.95 -1.73
C THR A 104 2.03 -15.97 -2.52
N PRO A 105 1.73 -17.28 -2.47
CA PRO A 105 2.39 -18.28 -3.32
C PRO A 105 2.31 -17.98 -4.81
N GLU A 106 1.29 -17.24 -5.22
CA GLU A 106 1.06 -16.82 -6.61
C GLU A 106 1.79 -15.49 -6.94
N GLY A 107 2.53 -14.93 -5.97
CA GLY A 107 3.37 -13.76 -6.16
C GLY A 107 2.68 -12.39 -5.95
N HIS A 108 1.46 -12.36 -5.42
CA HIS A 108 0.80 -11.07 -5.11
C HIS A 108 1.36 -10.46 -3.82
N VAL A 109 1.58 -9.16 -3.81
CA VAL A 109 2.09 -8.38 -2.65
C VAL A 109 0.95 -8.13 -1.65
N GLN A 110 0.53 -9.19 -0.98
CA GLN A 110 -0.58 -9.18 -0.03
C GLN A 110 -0.12 -9.68 1.33
N GLN A 111 -0.44 -8.95 2.39
CA GLN A 111 0.01 -9.27 3.74
C GLN A 111 -0.99 -8.84 4.82
N ALA A 112 -0.82 -9.40 6.01
CA ALA A 112 -1.53 -8.99 7.21
C ALA A 112 -0.53 -8.78 8.36
N LEU A 113 -0.74 -7.72 9.13
CA LEU A 113 0.08 -7.34 10.26
C LEU A 113 -0.79 -7.27 11.52
N SER A 114 -0.52 -8.12 12.51
CA SER A 114 -1.17 -8.02 13.81
C SER A 114 -0.50 -6.94 14.65
N THR A 115 -1.31 -6.08 15.24
CA THR A 115 -0.86 -4.98 16.11
C THR A 115 -1.69 -4.92 17.39
N PRO A 116 -1.26 -4.17 18.43
CA PRO A 116 -2.08 -3.94 19.60
C PRO A 116 -3.42 -3.20 19.33
N ALA A 117 -3.56 -2.54 18.18
CA ALA A 117 -4.79 -1.84 17.78
C ALA A 117 -5.74 -2.70 16.94
N GLY A 118 -5.26 -3.82 16.40
CA GLY A 118 -6.00 -4.70 15.52
C GLY A 118 -5.17 -5.25 14.37
N LEU A 119 -5.84 -5.85 13.43
CA LEU A 119 -5.27 -6.48 12.24
C LEU A 119 -5.24 -5.49 11.06
N PHE A 120 -4.07 -5.20 10.56
CA PHE A 120 -3.84 -4.38 9.35
C PHE A 120 -3.68 -5.31 8.15
N VAL A 121 -4.64 -5.28 7.23
CA VAL A 121 -4.64 -6.13 6.04
C VAL A 121 -4.38 -5.28 4.80
N MET A 122 -3.35 -5.62 4.07
CA MET A 122 -2.89 -4.93 2.86
C MET A 122 -3.15 -5.83 1.66
N LEU A 123 -4.05 -5.39 0.76
CA LEU A 123 -4.52 -6.15 -0.39
C LEU A 123 -3.84 -5.68 -1.68
N ASP A 124 -3.27 -6.61 -2.42
CA ASP A 124 -2.77 -6.36 -3.77
C ASP A 124 -3.93 -6.36 -4.75
N THR A 125 -4.26 -5.19 -5.28
CA THR A 125 -5.31 -5.02 -6.31
C THR A 125 -4.73 -4.72 -7.69
N ASN A 126 -3.39 -4.74 -7.85
CA ASN A 126 -2.72 -4.54 -9.12
C ASN A 126 -3.02 -5.70 -10.07
N GLU A 127 -3.43 -5.38 -11.30
CA GLU A 127 -3.74 -6.31 -12.36
C GLU A 127 -2.94 -5.93 -13.62
N ALA A 128 -2.18 -6.89 -14.15
CA ALA A 128 -1.32 -6.63 -15.31
C ALA A 128 -2.13 -6.25 -16.55
N GLY A 129 -1.65 -5.24 -17.28
CA GLY A 129 -2.25 -4.81 -18.55
C GLY A 129 -3.49 -3.94 -18.44
N THR A 130 -3.88 -3.51 -17.24
CA THR A 130 -5.00 -2.59 -17.02
C THR A 130 -4.69 -1.62 -15.89
N HIS A 131 -5.33 -0.45 -15.90
CA HIS A 131 -5.31 0.47 -14.77
C HIS A 131 -6.45 0.21 -13.77
N ALA A 132 -7.39 -0.68 -14.07
CA ALA A 132 -8.42 -1.06 -13.11
C ALA A 132 -7.92 -2.15 -12.18
N GLY A 133 -8.35 -2.11 -10.92
CA GLY A 133 -7.96 -3.09 -9.92
C GLY A 133 -8.78 -4.37 -9.97
N LYS A 134 -8.21 -5.46 -9.49
CA LYS A 134 -8.90 -6.73 -9.30
C LYS A 134 -8.26 -7.52 -8.17
N LEU A 135 -9.06 -8.22 -7.37
CA LEU A 135 -8.57 -9.16 -6.35
C LEU A 135 -8.58 -10.61 -6.86
N GLY A 136 -9.63 -10.99 -7.60
CA GLY A 136 -9.81 -12.37 -8.02
C GLY A 136 -10.15 -13.31 -6.85
N GLU A 137 -10.50 -14.54 -7.19
CA GLU A 137 -10.98 -15.53 -6.21
C GLU A 137 -9.92 -15.87 -5.15
N GLU A 138 -8.68 -15.98 -5.55
CA GLU A 138 -7.57 -16.41 -4.69
C GLU A 138 -7.27 -15.37 -3.60
N ARG A 139 -7.06 -14.10 -3.97
CA ARG A 139 -6.79 -13.02 -3.01
C ARG A 139 -7.97 -12.79 -2.07
N LEU A 140 -9.21 -12.94 -2.58
CA LEU A 140 -10.44 -12.89 -1.76
C LEU A 140 -10.55 -14.08 -0.80
N ALA A 141 -10.22 -15.31 -1.23
CA ALA A 141 -10.21 -16.47 -0.35
C ALA A 141 -9.19 -16.33 0.78
N ARG A 142 -8.01 -15.78 0.48
CA ARG A 142 -6.99 -15.47 1.50
C ARG A 142 -7.46 -14.39 2.47
N LEU A 143 -8.14 -13.35 1.98
CA LEU A 143 -8.75 -12.34 2.83
C LEU A 143 -9.77 -12.98 3.78
N SER A 144 -10.68 -13.82 3.25
CA SER A 144 -11.68 -14.54 4.07
C SER A 144 -11.02 -15.35 5.17
N ALA A 145 -10.04 -16.19 4.83
CA ALA A 145 -9.30 -16.99 5.81
C ALA A 145 -8.58 -16.11 6.86
N THR A 146 -7.99 -15.00 6.44
CA THR A 146 -7.33 -14.04 7.34
C THR A 146 -8.34 -13.42 8.32
N LEU A 147 -9.53 -13.07 7.83
CA LEU A 147 -10.58 -12.49 8.65
C LEU A 147 -11.22 -13.51 9.61
N GLU A 148 -11.30 -14.77 9.23
CA GLU A 148 -11.80 -15.85 10.09
C GLU A 148 -10.83 -16.19 11.23
N TYR A 149 -9.52 -16.02 11.00
CA TYR A 149 -8.48 -16.36 11.98
C TYR A 149 -8.43 -15.40 13.17
N SER A 150 -8.84 -14.13 13.00
CA SER A 150 -8.80 -13.11 14.05
C SER A 150 -10.19 -12.53 14.34
N THR A 151 -10.44 -12.14 15.59
CA THR A 151 -11.62 -11.38 16.01
C THR A 151 -11.33 -9.90 16.27
N ASP A 152 -10.08 -9.48 16.09
CA ASP A 152 -9.64 -8.10 16.33
C ASP A 152 -10.27 -7.11 15.36
N PRO A 153 -10.29 -5.80 15.70
CA PRO A 153 -10.59 -4.75 14.74
C PRO A 153 -9.70 -4.87 13.50
N VAL A 154 -10.25 -4.56 12.31
CA VAL A 154 -9.55 -4.70 11.04
C VAL A 154 -9.39 -3.34 10.37
N PHE A 155 -8.19 -3.05 9.92
CA PHE A 155 -7.85 -1.91 9.06
C PHE A 155 -7.47 -2.46 7.69
N LEU A 156 -8.29 -2.14 6.67
CA LEU A 156 -8.10 -2.66 5.31
C LEU A 156 -7.47 -1.60 4.42
N PHE A 157 -6.38 -1.95 3.74
CA PHE A 157 -5.67 -1.10 2.79
C PHE A 157 -5.69 -1.73 1.40
N LEU A 158 -6.06 -0.94 0.42
CA LEU A 158 -6.02 -1.29 -0.99
C LEU A 158 -5.86 0.00 -1.81
N HIS A 159 -5.30 -0.11 -3.02
CA HIS A 159 -5.06 1.05 -3.86
C HIS A 159 -6.32 1.47 -4.63
N HIS A 160 -6.96 0.52 -5.33
CA HIS A 160 -8.14 0.85 -6.15
C HIS A 160 -9.39 1.03 -5.30
N PRO A 161 -10.18 2.09 -5.53
CA PRO A 161 -11.37 2.37 -4.76
C PRO A 161 -12.46 1.30 -4.98
N PRO A 162 -13.01 0.71 -3.90
CA PRO A 162 -14.10 -0.26 -3.98
C PRO A 162 -15.49 0.41 -4.06
N VAL A 163 -15.52 1.74 -4.16
CA VAL A 163 -16.72 2.58 -4.29
C VAL A 163 -16.48 3.69 -5.29
N ALA A 164 -17.55 4.19 -5.90
CA ALA A 164 -17.44 5.38 -6.75
C ALA A 164 -17.01 6.58 -5.90
N SER A 165 -15.95 7.26 -6.35
CA SER A 165 -15.38 8.43 -5.69
C SER A 165 -16.09 9.74 -6.07
N GLY A 166 -16.85 9.74 -7.18
CA GLY A 166 -17.42 10.93 -7.80
C GLY A 166 -16.42 11.70 -8.68
N ILE A 167 -15.18 11.20 -8.79
CA ILE A 167 -14.15 11.78 -9.66
C ILE A 167 -14.12 10.96 -10.96
N VAL A 168 -14.55 11.54 -12.06
CA VAL A 168 -14.77 10.86 -13.34
C VAL A 168 -13.53 10.05 -13.83
N GLY A 169 -12.32 10.56 -13.61
CA GLY A 169 -11.08 9.86 -13.94
C GLY A 169 -10.89 8.59 -13.13
N MET A 170 -11.06 8.70 -11.82
CA MET A 170 -10.88 7.59 -10.87
C MET A 170 -11.96 6.53 -11.02
N ASP A 171 -13.20 6.95 -11.26
CA ASP A 171 -14.33 6.04 -11.41
C ASP A 171 -14.28 5.18 -12.72
N ARG A 172 -13.31 5.47 -13.61
CA ARG A 172 -13.02 4.66 -14.81
C ARG A 172 -12.03 3.52 -14.54
N ILE A 173 -11.34 3.57 -13.42
CA ILE A 173 -10.32 2.58 -13.00
C ILE A 173 -10.64 2.03 -11.60
N PRO A 174 -11.87 1.51 -11.38
CA PRO A 174 -12.30 1.04 -10.07
C PRO A 174 -11.68 -0.32 -9.73
N LEU A 175 -11.99 -0.82 -8.53
CA LEU A 175 -11.86 -2.23 -8.23
C LEU A 175 -12.99 -3.00 -8.95
N LEU A 176 -12.65 -3.81 -9.95
CA LEU A 176 -13.61 -4.47 -10.85
C LEU A 176 -14.51 -5.49 -10.11
N ASP A 177 -14.00 -6.13 -9.08
CA ASP A 177 -14.69 -7.13 -8.26
C ASP A 177 -15.03 -6.61 -6.86
N ALA A 178 -15.34 -5.33 -6.75
CA ALA A 178 -15.74 -4.68 -5.51
C ALA A 178 -16.92 -5.38 -4.83
N ASP A 179 -17.91 -5.84 -5.58
CA ASP A 179 -19.05 -6.57 -5.02
C ASP A 179 -18.63 -7.87 -4.32
N ALA A 180 -17.67 -8.61 -4.90
CA ALA A 180 -17.13 -9.82 -4.28
C ALA A 180 -16.33 -9.48 -3.00
N LEU A 181 -15.59 -8.38 -3.00
CA LEU A 181 -14.95 -7.86 -1.80
C LEU A 181 -16.00 -7.56 -0.71
N TRP A 182 -17.06 -6.83 -1.04
CA TRP A 182 -18.13 -6.52 -0.07
C TRP A 182 -18.82 -7.76 0.47
N GLN A 183 -19.03 -8.79 -0.34
CA GLN A 183 -19.58 -10.07 0.14
C GLN A 183 -18.62 -10.77 1.11
N THR A 184 -17.33 -10.75 0.85
CA THR A 184 -16.28 -11.28 1.75
C THR A 184 -16.23 -10.53 3.07
N LEU A 185 -16.36 -9.19 3.05
CA LEU A 185 -16.31 -8.36 4.26
C LEU A 185 -17.59 -8.39 5.10
N LYS A 186 -18.74 -8.67 4.48
CA LYS A 186 -20.06 -8.59 5.11
C LYS A 186 -20.21 -9.35 6.44
N PRO A 187 -19.70 -10.60 6.61
CA PRO A 187 -19.74 -11.29 7.90
C PRO A 187 -18.96 -10.57 9.01
N HIS A 188 -17.98 -9.74 8.65
CA HIS A 188 -17.01 -9.12 9.55
C HIS A 188 -17.22 -7.61 9.74
N ARG A 189 -18.28 -7.03 9.18
CA ARG A 189 -18.56 -5.59 9.09
C ARG A 189 -18.53 -4.81 10.41
N GLN A 190 -18.68 -5.49 11.55
CA GLN A 190 -18.70 -4.81 12.86
C GLN A 190 -17.30 -4.49 13.39
N ARG A 191 -16.27 -5.00 12.75
CA ARG A 191 -14.89 -4.85 13.18
C ARG A 191 -13.94 -4.26 12.10
N ILE A 192 -14.49 -3.92 10.90
CA ILE A 192 -13.78 -3.28 9.80
C ILE A 192 -14.03 -1.78 9.81
#